data_a23477fbf7bd19b85bd2a365fd9d2491
#
_entry.id   a23477fbf7bd19b85bd2a365fd9d2491
#
_cell.length_a   1.000
_cell.length_b   1.000
_cell.length_c   1.000
_cell.angle_alpha   90.00
_cell.angle_beta   90.00
_cell.angle_gamma   90.00
#
_symmetry.space_group_name_H-M   'P 1'
#
loop_
_entity.id
_entity.type
_entity.pdbx_description
1 polymer ?
#
loop_
_entity_poly.entity_id
_entity_poly.type
_entity_poly.pdbx_seq_one_letter_code
_entity_poly.pdbx_strand_id
1 'polypeptide(L)'
;MTAPAPASTAPGTRRGTALVTGLDVRAANGDGTEEFWRSLLEGRGGIGPITRFDASGYPSRLAGEIARDPGEDLPGRLLPQTDRVTQLALACAAEVLRDSGLDPAGAPEYGIGVVTANAAGGFEFGQRELENLWAKGPLYVSAYQSFAWFYAVNTGQISIRHGLRGPSGVLVTGQSGGLDAVGHARRMLRKGTPAVLTGAMESALCPWGHVAELTGGRLSTADRSEDACLPFGERAAGHVVAEGGALLMLEDAASAHARGGIRPYGEVAGYAACFDPPPGSGRPTGPARAARAALADAGVEPA
;
A
#
# COMPACT_ATOMS: atom_id res chain seq x y z
N MET A 1 42.76 39.64 3.62
CA MET A 1 41.99 38.92 4.65
C MET A 1 40.63 38.55 4.03
N THR A 2 40.58 37.36 3.47
CA THR A 2 39.37 36.77 2.87
C THR A 2 38.55 36.12 3.98
N ALA A 3 37.28 36.51 4.12
CA ALA A 3 36.36 35.92 5.06
C ALA A 3 36.12 34.42 4.72
N PRO A 4 36.04 33.54 5.73
CA PRO A 4 35.77 32.14 5.47
C PRO A 4 34.33 31.98 4.96
N ALA A 5 34.17 31.12 3.94
CA ALA A 5 32.85 30.73 3.43
C ALA A 5 32.00 30.08 4.55
N PRO A 6 30.68 30.31 4.57
CA PRO A 6 29.84 29.71 5.57
C PRO A 6 29.89 28.17 5.40
N ALA A 7 30.16 27.49 6.51
CA ALA A 7 30.09 26.02 6.58
C ALA A 7 28.73 25.57 6.13
N SER A 8 28.69 24.66 5.14
CA SER A 8 27.52 23.91 4.75
C SER A 8 27.02 23.16 6.00
N THR A 9 25.99 23.66 6.62
CA THR A 9 25.27 22.92 7.66
C THR A 9 24.69 21.67 6.98
N ALA A 10 25.11 20.48 7.39
CA ALA A 10 24.42 19.24 7.10
C ALA A 10 22.91 19.43 7.32
N PRO A 11 22.04 18.84 6.48
CA PRO A 11 20.60 19.03 6.64
C PRO A 11 20.22 18.68 8.06
N GLY A 12 19.79 19.67 8.80
CA GLY A 12 19.58 19.59 10.24
C GLY A 12 18.53 18.53 10.55
N THR A 13 18.84 17.69 11.50
CA THR A 13 17.96 16.73 12.15
C THR A 13 16.77 17.47 12.80
N ARG A 14 15.85 17.97 12.00
CA ARG A 14 14.57 18.47 12.51
C ARG A 14 13.78 17.28 13.02
N ARG A 15 13.42 17.30 14.30
CA ARG A 15 12.45 16.35 14.87
C ARG A 15 11.22 16.30 13.99
N GLY A 16 10.76 15.08 13.61
CA GLY A 16 9.61 14.89 12.74
C GLY A 16 9.90 14.90 11.23
N THR A 17 11.17 14.92 10.83
CA THR A 17 11.56 14.63 9.44
C THR A 17 11.37 13.14 9.17
N ALA A 18 10.52 12.81 8.20
CA ALA A 18 10.16 11.43 7.87
C ALA A 18 11.06 10.87 6.77
N LEU A 19 12.04 10.06 7.13
CA LEU A 19 12.91 9.35 6.19
C LEU A 19 12.31 8.01 5.80
N VAL A 20 12.36 7.67 4.51
CA VAL A 20 12.05 6.32 4.01
C VAL A 20 13.31 5.48 4.13
N THR A 21 13.34 4.56 5.08
CA THR A 21 14.53 3.74 5.39
C THR A 21 14.43 2.31 4.92
N GLY A 22 13.24 1.86 4.55
CA GLY A 22 12.98 0.56 3.95
C GLY A 22 11.73 0.60 3.09
N LEU A 23 11.71 -0.23 2.06
CA LEU A 23 10.55 -0.37 1.19
C LEU A 23 10.48 -1.77 0.55
N ASP A 24 9.26 -2.19 0.24
CA ASP A 24 9.00 -3.33 -0.63
C ASP A 24 7.74 -3.10 -1.45
N VAL A 25 7.70 -3.67 -2.65
CA VAL A 25 6.60 -3.55 -3.61
C VAL A 25 6.18 -4.94 -4.05
N ARG A 26 4.86 -5.17 -4.06
CA ARG A 26 4.23 -6.37 -4.63
C ARG A 26 3.28 -5.91 -5.72
N ALA A 27 3.55 -6.29 -6.96
CA ALA A 27 2.74 -5.86 -8.10
C ALA A 27 2.75 -6.92 -9.20
N ALA A 28 1.78 -6.85 -10.10
CA ALA A 28 1.64 -7.80 -11.20
C ALA A 28 2.84 -7.81 -12.18
N ASN A 29 3.58 -6.70 -12.25
CA ASN A 29 4.77 -6.57 -13.08
C ASN A 29 6.09 -6.75 -12.30
N GLY A 30 6.02 -7.17 -11.04
CA GLY A 30 7.21 -7.47 -10.23
C GLY A 30 6.86 -7.79 -8.79
N ASP A 31 7.31 -8.94 -8.31
CA ASP A 31 7.18 -9.39 -6.93
C ASP A 31 8.46 -9.09 -6.17
N GLY A 32 8.52 -7.92 -5.57
CA GLY A 32 9.69 -7.34 -4.93
C GLY A 32 10.19 -6.08 -5.64
N THR A 33 10.85 -5.21 -4.88
CA THR A 33 11.28 -3.87 -5.33
C THR A 33 12.17 -3.90 -6.57
N GLU A 34 13.15 -4.80 -6.62
CA GLU A 34 14.12 -4.89 -7.71
C GLU A 34 13.47 -5.35 -9.03
N GLU A 35 12.59 -6.34 -8.96
CA GLU A 35 11.87 -6.83 -10.14
C GLU A 35 10.88 -5.79 -10.65
N PHE A 36 10.11 -5.18 -9.75
CA PHE A 36 9.20 -4.09 -10.07
C PHE A 36 9.94 -2.94 -10.77
N TRP A 37 11.07 -2.48 -10.21
CA TRP A 37 11.85 -1.40 -10.78
C TRP A 37 12.41 -1.72 -12.15
N ARG A 38 12.95 -2.93 -12.32
CA ARG A 38 13.43 -3.42 -13.62
C ARG A 38 12.32 -3.44 -14.66
N SER A 39 11.14 -3.96 -14.29
CA SER A 39 9.97 -3.99 -15.18
C SER A 39 9.52 -2.62 -15.61
N LEU A 40 9.55 -1.63 -14.71
CA LEU A 40 9.25 -0.23 -15.05
C LEU A 40 10.25 0.33 -16.06
N LEU A 41 11.55 0.12 -15.86
CA LEU A 41 12.59 0.61 -16.77
C LEU A 41 12.50 -0.03 -18.15
N GLU A 42 12.07 -1.28 -18.23
CA GLU A 42 11.90 -2.04 -19.47
C GLU A 42 10.52 -1.82 -20.11
N GLY A 43 9.62 -1.07 -19.49
CA GLY A 43 8.25 -0.86 -19.97
C GLY A 43 7.40 -2.13 -19.94
N ARG A 44 7.74 -3.12 -19.08
CA ARG A 44 6.96 -4.36 -18.96
C ARG A 44 5.74 -4.13 -18.07
N GLY A 45 4.55 -4.37 -18.66
CA GLY A 45 3.28 -4.38 -17.94
C GLY A 45 3.03 -5.70 -17.21
N GLY A 46 2.04 -5.68 -16.31
CA GLY A 46 1.56 -6.88 -15.60
C GLY A 46 0.08 -7.19 -15.87
N ILE A 47 -0.53 -6.56 -16.86
CA ILE A 47 -1.94 -6.81 -17.21
C ILE A 47 -2.03 -8.06 -18.10
N GLY A 48 -2.89 -8.98 -17.72
CA GLY A 48 -3.17 -10.19 -18.48
C GLY A 48 -4.60 -10.71 -18.28
N PRO A 49 -4.99 -11.80 -18.97
CA PRO A 49 -6.26 -12.45 -18.69
C PRO A 49 -6.36 -12.90 -17.23
N ILE A 50 -7.56 -12.74 -16.63
CA ILE A 50 -7.82 -13.24 -15.28
C ILE A 50 -7.68 -14.76 -15.27
N THR A 51 -6.85 -15.29 -14.37
CA THR A 51 -6.62 -16.73 -14.19
C THR A 51 -7.12 -17.26 -12.84
N ARG A 52 -7.37 -16.38 -11.87
CA ARG A 52 -7.77 -16.76 -10.52
C ARG A 52 -9.20 -17.29 -10.42
N PHE A 53 -10.05 -16.96 -11.39
CA PHE A 53 -11.41 -17.48 -11.53
C PHE A 53 -11.85 -17.44 -13.00
N ASP A 54 -12.93 -18.13 -13.34
CA ASP A 54 -13.51 -18.07 -14.68
C ASP A 54 -14.16 -16.70 -14.93
N ALA A 55 -13.47 -15.87 -15.70
CA ALA A 55 -13.91 -14.53 -16.07
C ALA A 55 -14.67 -14.47 -17.40
N SER A 56 -14.94 -15.58 -18.06
CA SER A 56 -15.55 -15.63 -19.39
C SER A 56 -16.94 -14.97 -19.46
N GLY A 57 -17.69 -15.02 -18.37
CA GLY A 57 -19.02 -14.42 -18.24
C GLY A 57 -19.04 -12.93 -17.88
N TYR A 58 -17.89 -12.29 -17.68
CA TYR A 58 -17.81 -10.89 -17.27
C TYR A 58 -17.39 -9.98 -18.44
N PRO A 59 -17.86 -8.72 -18.46
CA PRO A 59 -17.48 -7.76 -19.51
C PRO A 59 -16.00 -7.31 -19.41
N SER A 60 -15.39 -7.31 -18.22
CA SER A 60 -13.98 -7.06 -17.99
C SER A 60 -13.28 -8.39 -17.64
N ARG A 61 -12.24 -8.74 -18.39
CA ARG A 61 -11.60 -10.05 -18.33
C ARG A 61 -10.09 -9.99 -18.13
N LEU A 62 -9.58 -8.78 -17.97
CA LEU A 62 -8.16 -8.52 -17.73
C LEU A 62 -7.94 -8.04 -16.31
N ALA A 63 -6.82 -8.44 -15.72
CA ALA A 63 -6.38 -8.02 -14.39
C ALA A 63 -4.86 -7.93 -14.29
N GLY A 64 -4.38 -7.28 -13.24
CA GLY A 64 -2.99 -7.40 -12.81
C GLY A 64 -2.90 -8.43 -11.68
N GLU A 65 -2.37 -9.61 -11.95
CA GLU A 65 -2.22 -10.70 -10.99
C GLU A 65 -0.75 -10.88 -10.57
N ILE A 66 -0.50 -11.04 -9.27
CA ILE A 66 0.81 -11.45 -8.76
C ILE A 66 0.92 -12.97 -8.93
N ALA A 67 1.86 -13.40 -9.77
CA ALA A 67 1.98 -14.81 -10.14
C ALA A 67 2.41 -15.70 -8.98
N ARG A 68 3.27 -15.20 -8.08
CA ARG A 68 3.76 -15.95 -6.92
C ARG A 68 2.68 -16.11 -5.85
N ASP A 69 2.63 -17.27 -5.23
CA ASP A 69 1.80 -17.47 -4.05
C ASP A 69 2.44 -16.80 -2.82
N PRO A 70 1.83 -15.76 -2.23
CA PRO A 70 2.39 -15.11 -1.05
C PRO A 70 2.42 -16.03 0.18
N GLY A 71 1.68 -17.13 0.17
CA GLY A 71 1.68 -18.14 1.22
C GLY A 71 3.01 -18.88 1.35
N GLU A 72 3.83 -18.93 0.30
CA GLU A 72 5.15 -19.55 0.33
C GLU A 72 6.11 -18.89 1.33
N ASP A 73 5.94 -17.59 1.58
CA ASP A 73 6.77 -16.80 2.50
C ASP A 73 6.27 -16.86 3.97
N LEU A 74 5.15 -17.54 4.21
CA LEU A 74 4.47 -17.50 5.50
C LEU A 74 4.44 -18.87 6.20
N PRO A 75 4.46 -18.88 7.55
CA PRO A 75 4.19 -20.12 8.29
C PRO A 75 2.83 -20.71 7.93
N GLY A 76 2.76 -22.00 7.58
CA GLY A 76 1.54 -22.67 7.13
C GLY A 76 0.33 -22.51 8.06
N ARG A 77 0.55 -22.30 9.37
CA ARG A 77 -0.51 -22.03 10.35
C ARG A 77 -1.28 -20.71 10.10
N LEU A 78 -0.68 -19.77 9.37
CA LEU A 78 -1.34 -18.48 9.04
C LEU A 78 -2.26 -18.59 7.81
N LEU A 79 -2.00 -19.52 6.90
CA LEU A 79 -2.73 -19.63 5.64
C LEU A 79 -4.25 -19.82 5.83
N PRO A 80 -4.73 -20.73 6.71
CA PRO A 80 -6.17 -20.94 6.89
C PRO A 80 -6.89 -19.79 7.60
N GLN A 81 -6.17 -18.82 8.16
CA GLN A 81 -6.73 -17.72 8.95
C GLN A 81 -6.50 -16.34 8.30
N THR A 82 -5.91 -16.30 7.11
CA THR A 82 -5.61 -15.05 6.40
C THR A 82 -6.17 -15.08 4.98
N ASP A 83 -6.64 -13.93 4.52
CA ASP A 83 -6.91 -13.68 3.12
C ASP A 83 -5.61 -13.44 2.36
N ARG A 84 -5.65 -13.58 1.03
CA ARG A 84 -4.51 -13.31 0.15
C ARG A 84 -3.95 -11.90 0.33
N VAL A 85 -4.81 -10.88 0.49
CA VAL A 85 -4.36 -9.50 0.75
C VAL A 85 -3.51 -9.41 2.01
N THR A 86 -3.87 -10.14 3.06
CA THR A 86 -3.11 -10.19 4.31
C THR A 86 -1.81 -10.95 4.14
N GLN A 87 -1.80 -12.02 3.37
CA GLN A 87 -0.58 -12.77 3.05
C GLN A 87 0.42 -11.91 2.28
N LEU A 88 -0.03 -11.17 1.26
CA LEU A 88 0.78 -10.19 0.54
C LEU A 88 1.33 -9.09 1.48
N ALA A 89 0.48 -8.54 2.35
CA ALA A 89 0.88 -7.51 3.31
C ALA A 89 1.93 -8.01 4.31
N LEU A 90 1.79 -9.25 4.81
CA LEU A 90 2.74 -9.86 5.75
C LEU A 90 4.09 -10.16 5.08
N ALA A 91 4.08 -10.70 3.87
CA ALA A 91 5.30 -10.93 3.10
C ALA A 91 6.03 -9.61 2.81
N CYS A 92 5.29 -8.59 2.35
CA CYS A 92 5.83 -7.25 2.11
C CYS A 92 6.40 -6.61 3.39
N ALA A 93 5.70 -6.70 4.52
CA ALA A 93 6.16 -6.14 5.79
C ALA A 93 7.46 -6.78 6.29
N ALA A 94 7.64 -8.08 6.11
CA ALA A 94 8.88 -8.78 6.45
C ALA A 94 10.07 -8.25 5.64
N GLU A 95 9.89 -8.02 4.34
CA GLU A 95 10.91 -7.45 3.46
C GLU A 95 11.24 -5.99 3.81
N VAL A 96 10.23 -5.18 4.12
CA VAL A 96 10.44 -3.79 4.58
C VAL A 96 11.26 -3.73 5.87
N LEU A 97 10.98 -4.61 6.83
CA LEU A 97 11.78 -4.69 8.07
C LEU A 97 13.22 -5.11 7.77
N ARG A 98 13.41 -6.08 6.89
CA ARG A 98 14.73 -6.55 6.46
C ARG A 98 15.51 -5.45 5.73
N ASP A 99 14.86 -4.75 4.78
CA ASP A 99 15.48 -3.69 3.98
C ASP A 99 15.85 -2.48 4.85
N SER A 100 14.99 -2.08 5.78
CA SER A 100 15.30 -0.98 6.71
C SER A 100 16.42 -1.31 7.69
N GLY A 101 16.71 -2.59 7.91
CA GLY A 101 17.64 -3.04 8.96
C GLY A 101 17.19 -2.69 10.38
N LEU A 102 15.90 -2.34 10.57
CA LEU A 102 15.35 -2.03 11.88
C LEU A 102 14.92 -3.33 12.57
N ASP A 103 15.58 -3.63 13.70
CA ASP A 103 15.20 -4.76 14.55
C ASP A 103 14.11 -4.33 15.54
N PRO A 104 12.88 -4.85 15.42
CA PRO A 104 11.82 -4.53 16.37
C PRO A 104 12.13 -4.91 17.82
N ALA A 105 12.94 -5.96 18.03
CA ALA A 105 13.30 -6.40 19.38
C ALA A 105 14.25 -5.42 20.10
N GLY A 106 15.04 -4.67 19.35
CA GLY A 106 15.91 -3.61 19.86
C GLY A 106 15.24 -2.25 20.02
N ALA A 107 14.01 -2.09 19.52
CA ALA A 107 13.29 -0.83 19.60
C ALA A 107 12.57 -0.65 20.96
N PRO A 108 12.25 0.60 21.37
CA PRO A 108 11.36 0.81 22.52
C PRO A 108 10.02 0.09 22.33
N GLU A 109 9.43 -0.42 23.40
CA GLU A 109 8.22 -1.27 23.35
C GLU A 109 7.07 -0.70 22.50
N TYR A 110 6.86 0.63 22.54
CA TYR A 110 5.86 1.36 21.74
C TYR A 110 6.48 2.24 20.67
N GLY A 111 7.72 1.96 20.28
CA GLY A 111 8.50 2.80 19.36
C GLY A 111 8.15 2.65 17.89
N ILE A 112 7.54 1.53 17.49
CA ILE A 112 7.22 1.27 16.08
C ILE A 112 5.71 1.15 15.91
N GLY A 113 5.14 2.10 15.16
CA GLY A 113 3.73 2.13 14.79
C GLY A 113 3.46 1.35 13.49
N VAL A 114 2.18 1.08 13.22
CA VAL A 114 1.71 0.46 11.96
C VAL A 114 0.50 1.22 11.45
N VAL A 115 0.57 1.75 10.24
CA VAL A 115 -0.57 2.41 9.57
C VAL A 115 -0.67 1.89 8.16
N THR A 116 -1.73 1.15 7.86
CA THR A 116 -1.98 0.66 6.51
C THR A 116 -3.31 1.15 5.96
N ALA A 117 -3.41 1.21 4.65
CA ALA A 117 -4.67 1.40 3.96
C ALA A 117 -5.09 0.11 3.26
N ASN A 118 -6.38 -0.16 3.33
CA ASN A 118 -7.04 -1.23 2.61
C ASN A 118 -8.53 -0.89 2.51
N ALA A 119 -9.10 -0.95 1.34
CA ALA A 119 -10.50 -0.58 1.12
C ALA A 119 -11.43 -1.79 1.05
N ALA A 120 -10.99 -2.86 0.38
CA ALA A 120 -11.81 -4.05 0.16
C ALA A 120 -11.79 -5.03 1.35
N GLY A 121 -10.66 -5.15 2.03
CA GLY A 121 -10.48 -6.23 3.01
C GLY A 121 -10.27 -7.59 2.36
N GLY A 122 -10.56 -8.65 3.08
CA GLY A 122 -10.39 -10.04 2.65
C GLY A 122 -11.59 -10.55 1.87
N PHE A 123 -11.80 -10.10 0.65
CA PHE A 123 -12.95 -10.48 -0.18
C PHE A 123 -12.92 -11.96 -0.60
N GLU A 124 -11.75 -12.50 -0.92
CA GLU A 124 -11.62 -13.90 -1.31
C GLU A 124 -11.96 -14.84 -0.15
N PHE A 125 -11.45 -14.52 1.05
CA PHE A 125 -11.79 -15.24 2.27
C PHE A 125 -13.29 -15.15 2.56
N GLY A 126 -13.84 -13.93 2.55
CA GLY A 126 -15.26 -13.69 2.80
C GLY A 126 -16.15 -14.41 1.82
N GLN A 127 -15.84 -14.41 0.53
CA GLN A 127 -16.58 -15.15 -0.49
C GLN A 127 -16.61 -16.65 -0.19
N ARG A 128 -15.46 -17.26 0.07
CA ARG A 128 -15.35 -18.69 0.38
C ARG A 128 -16.19 -19.08 1.59
N GLU A 129 -16.18 -18.26 2.63
CA GLU A 129 -16.98 -18.54 3.82
C GLU A 129 -18.48 -18.35 3.62
N LEU A 130 -18.89 -17.39 2.77
CA LEU A 130 -20.28 -17.24 2.33
C LEU A 130 -20.74 -18.44 1.48
N GLU A 131 -19.90 -18.93 0.58
CA GLU A 131 -20.17 -20.16 -0.18
C GLU A 131 -20.35 -21.37 0.75
N ASN A 132 -19.50 -21.53 1.76
CA ASN A 132 -19.64 -22.56 2.77
C ASN A 132 -20.96 -22.42 3.55
N LEU A 133 -21.32 -21.20 3.96
CA LEU A 133 -22.57 -20.92 4.67
C LEU A 133 -23.79 -21.36 3.87
N TRP A 134 -23.87 -20.93 2.62
CA TRP A 134 -25.05 -21.18 1.79
C TRP A 134 -25.14 -22.62 1.23
N ALA A 135 -23.98 -23.21 0.91
CA ALA A 135 -23.94 -24.56 0.35
C ALA A 135 -23.97 -25.66 1.42
N LYS A 136 -23.37 -25.43 2.59
CA LYS A 136 -23.13 -26.48 3.60
C LYS A 136 -23.77 -26.17 4.96
N GLY A 137 -24.08 -24.89 5.24
CA GLY A 137 -24.66 -24.43 6.49
C GLY A 137 -23.66 -23.80 7.47
N PRO A 138 -24.15 -23.21 8.59
CA PRO A 138 -23.36 -22.37 9.49
C PRO A 138 -22.20 -23.09 10.19
N LEU A 139 -22.27 -24.40 10.34
CA LEU A 139 -21.19 -25.18 10.97
C LEU A 139 -19.92 -25.30 10.12
N TYR A 140 -20.01 -24.93 8.84
CA TYR A 140 -18.89 -24.97 7.92
C TYR A 140 -18.21 -23.61 7.73
N VAL A 141 -18.72 -22.56 8.39
CA VAL A 141 -18.08 -21.25 8.39
C VAL A 141 -16.92 -21.23 9.38
N SER A 142 -15.75 -20.79 8.91
CA SER A 142 -14.56 -20.68 9.75
C SER A 142 -14.74 -19.63 10.85
N ALA A 143 -14.28 -19.91 12.06
CA ALA A 143 -14.19 -18.91 13.12
C ALA A 143 -13.31 -17.70 12.74
N TYR A 144 -12.38 -17.88 11.83
CA TYR A 144 -11.52 -16.81 11.31
C TYR A 144 -12.28 -15.80 10.46
N GLN A 145 -13.50 -16.09 10.01
CA GLN A 145 -14.39 -15.11 9.37
C GLN A 145 -14.62 -13.88 10.25
N SER A 146 -14.50 -14.01 11.57
CA SER A 146 -14.67 -12.89 12.49
C SER A 146 -13.69 -11.73 12.24
N PHE A 147 -12.54 -11.96 11.61
CA PHE A 147 -11.55 -10.92 11.32
C PHE A 147 -10.89 -11.00 9.94
N ALA A 148 -10.79 -12.18 9.31
CA ALA A 148 -10.00 -12.35 8.08
C ALA A 148 -10.55 -11.58 6.87
N TRP A 149 -11.85 -11.28 6.84
CA TRP A 149 -12.49 -10.46 5.81
C TRP A 149 -12.36 -8.95 6.05
N PHE A 150 -11.99 -8.54 7.26
CA PHE A 150 -12.08 -7.16 7.73
C PHE A 150 -10.91 -6.31 7.21
N TYR A 151 -11.17 -5.10 6.72
CA TYR A 151 -10.16 -4.22 6.15
C TYR A 151 -9.03 -3.81 7.12
N ALA A 152 -9.27 -3.87 8.44
CA ALA A 152 -8.25 -3.54 9.43
C ALA A 152 -7.28 -4.70 9.72
N VAL A 153 -7.50 -5.88 9.15
CA VAL A 153 -6.73 -7.08 9.47
C VAL A 153 -5.24 -6.92 9.15
N ASN A 154 -4.88 -6.25 8.06
CA ASN A 154 -3.48 -6.10 7.66
C ASN A 154 -2.67 -5.37 8.73
N THR A 155 -3.15 -4.23 9.25
CA THR A 155 -2.49 -3.51 10.35
C THR A 155 -2.32 -4.40 11.58
N GLY A 156 -3.38 -5.11 11.98
CA GLY A 156 -3.37 -5.99 13.16
C GLY A 156 -2.42 -7.17 13.00
N GLN A 157 -2.46 -7.87 11.88
CA GLN A 157 -1.61 -9.03 11.62
C GLN A 157 -0.13 -8.66 11.52
N ILE A 158 0.20 -7.54 10.87
CA ILE A 158 1.58 -7.01 10.81
C ILE A 158 2.07 -6.69 12.24
N SER A 159 1.26 -5.95 13.02
CA SER A 159 1.58 -5.60 14.40
C SER A 159 1.85 -6.84 15.26
N ILE A 160 0.95 -7.82 15.25
CA ILE A 160 1.07 -9.08 16.02
C ILE A 160 2.28 -9.88 15.55
N ARG A 161 2.45 -10.05 14.26
CA ARG A 161 3.49 -10.88 13.66
C ARG A 161 4.90 -10.41 14.00
N HIS A 162 5.11 -9.10 13.98
CA HIS A 162 6.42 -8.48 14.15
C HIS A 162 6.61 -7.79 15.51
N GLY A 163 5.62 -7.88 16.41
CA GLY A 163 5.70 -7.28 17.76
C GLY A 163 5.70 -5.75 17.74
N LEU A 164 5.11 -5.12 16.71
CA LEU A 164 5.06 -3.67 16.55
C LEU A 164 3.91 -3.09 17.38
N ARG A 165 4.20 -2.63 18.58
CA ARG A 165 3.19 -2.23 19.60
C ARG A 165 2.92 -0.73 19.66
N GLY A 166 3.56 0.06 18.79
CA GLY A 166 3.37 1.50 18.70
C GLY A 166 1.96 1.89 18.25
N PRO A 167 1.69 3.20 18.14
CA PRO A 167 0.41 3.68 17.65
C PRO A 167 0.06 3.07 16.30
N SER A 168 -1.19 2.66 16.12
CA SER A 168 -1.64 2.01 14.89
C SER A 168 -2.90 2.65 14.33
N GLY A 169 -3.15 2.47 13.03
CA GLY A 169 -4.33 2.98 12.37
C GLY A 169 -4.58 2.31 11.02
N VAL A 170 -5.84 2.35 10.62
CA VAL A 170 -6.27 1.87 9.31
C VAL A 170 -6.97 3.00 8.58
N LEU A 171 -6.68 3.14 7.29
CA LEU A 171 -7.31 4.14 6.43
C LEU A 171 -8.11 3.44 5.33
N VAL A 172 -9.33 3.92 5.12
CA VAL A 172 -10.22 3.47 4.07
C VAL A 172 -10.66 4.70 3.29
N THR A 173 -9.78 5.14 2.39
CA THR A 173 -9.96 6.39 1.61
C THR A 173 -9.93 6.13 0.10
N GLY A 174 -10.31 4.92 -0.30
CA GLY A 174 -10.36 4.50 -1.70
C GLY A 174 -8.98 4.61 -2.37
N GLN A 175 -8.95 5.17 -3.57
CA GLN A 175 -7.75 5.22 -4.40
C GLN A 175 -6.58 6.03 -3.82
N SER A 176 -6.83 6.96 -2.89
CA SER A 176 -5.77 7.74 -2.22
C SER A 176 -5.20 7.06 -0.97
N GLY A 177 -5.74 5.91 -0.56
CA GLY A 177 -5.45 5.26 0.72
C GLY A 177 -3.98 5.11 1.04
N GLY A 178 -3.18 4.65 0.09
CA GLY A 178 -1.74 4.49 0.28
C GLY A 178 -1.03 5.80 0.60
N LEU A 179 -1.33 6.88 -0.12
CA LEU A 179 -0.77 8.21 0.15
C LEU A 179 -1.25 8.77 1.49
N ASP A 180 -2.52 8.54 1.83
CA ASP A 180 -3.10 8.97 3.11
C ASP A 180 -2.45 8.23 4.29
N ALA A 181 -2.12 6.94 4.14
CA ALA A 181 -1.38 6.16 5.14
C ALA A 181 0.02 6.75 5.36
N VAL A 182 0.75 7.06 4.30
CA VAL A 182 2.07 7.72 4.37
C VAL A 182 1.97 9.08 5.06
N GLY A 183 0.97 9.90 4.69
CA GLY A 183 0.73 11.18 5.33
C GLY A 183 0.36 11.07 6.82
N HIS A 184 -0.39 10.02 7.18
CA HIS A 184 -0.72 9.73 8.58
C HIS A 184 0.53 9.31 9.37
N ALA A 185 1.34 8.41 8.82
CA ALA A 185 2.59 7.98 9.43
C ALA A 185 3.54 9.16 9.68
N ARG A 186 3.69 10.06 8.67
CA ARG A 186 4.45 11.31 8.85
C ARG A 186 3.95 12.15 10.01
N ARG A 187 2.63 12.26 10.22
CA ARG A 187 2.05 12.96 11.38
C ARG A 187 2.38 12.26 12.70
N MET A 188 2.44 10.93 12.72
CA MET A 188 2.84 10.16 13.91
C MET A 188 4.30 10.43 14.30
N LEU A 189 5.22 10.44 13.32
CA LEU A 189 6.62 10.79 13.54
C LEU A 189 6.74 12.20 14.11
N ARG A 190 6.01 13.18 13.57
CA ARG A 190 5.97 14.56 14.10
C ARG A 190 5.44 14.64 15.54
N LYS A 191 4.64 13.67 15.98
CA LYS A 191 4.14 13.55 17.36
C LYS A 191 5.09 12.77 18.28
N GLY A 192 6.24 12.31 17.75
CA GLY A 192 7.28 11.68 18.53
C GLY A 192 7.35 10.15 18.44
N THR A 193 6.57 9.50 17.57
CA THR A 193 6.75 8.08 17.28
C THR A 193 8.07 7.91 16.51
N PRO A 194 9.02 7.06 16.94
CA PRO A 194 10.33 6.95 16.29
C PRO A 194 10.29 6.35 14.88
N ALA A 195 9.41 5.35 14.66
CA ALA A 195 9.28 4.66 13.38
C ALA A 195 7.84 4.22 13.13
N VAL A 196 7.43 4.15 11.86
CA VAL A 196 6.10 3.68 11.45
C VAL A 196 6.21 2.87 10.16
N LEU A 197 5.74 1.62 10.20
CA LEU A 197 5.51 0.83 8.99
C LEU A 197 4.18 1.28 8.38
N THR A 198 4.19 1.65 7.10
CA THR A 198 3.03 2.28 6.44
C THR A 198 2.93 1.94 4.96
N GLY A 199 1.77 2.13 4.39
CA GLY A 199 1.48 1.91 2.97
C GLY A 199 0.10 1.32 2.73
N ALA A 200 -0.06 0.62 1.63
CA ALA A 200 -1.32 -0.04 1.27
C ALA A 200 -1.06 -1.39 0.60
N MET A 201 -2.04 -2.30 0.75
CA MET A 201 -2.07 -3.57 0.03
C MET A 201 -3.52 -3.90 -0.29
N GLU A 202 -3.79 -4.30 -1.53
CA GLU A 202 -5.11 -4.74 -1.99
C GLU A 202 -5.03 -6.06 -2.74
N SER A 203 -6.07 -6.87 -2.60
CA SER A 203 -6.31 -8.05 -3.42
C SER A 203 -7.79 -8.43 -3.36
N ALA A 204 -8.54 -8.04 -4.38
CA ALA A 204 -9.96 -8.34 -4.50
C ALA A 204 -10.26 -9.15 -5.78
N LEU A 205 -9.28 -9.93 -6.27
CA LEU A 205 -9.40 -10.73 -7.50
C LEU A 205 -10.09 -12.07 -7.21
N CYS A 206 -11.35 -11.99 -6.84
CA CYS A 206 -12.31 -13.09 -6.77
C CYS A 206 -13.62 -12.64 -7.42
N PRO A 207 -14.56 -13.53 -7.77
CA PRO A 207 -15.83 -13.17 -8.38
C PRO A 207 -16.58 -12.06 -7.65
N TRP A 208 -16.67 -12.13 -6.33
CA TRP A 208 -17.34 -11.10 -5.52
C TRP A 208 -16.66 -9.73 -5.62
N GLY A 209 -15.33 -9.69 -5.43
CA GLY A 209 -14.56 -8.44 -5.54
C GLY A 209 -14.62 -7.85 -6.95
N HIS A 210 -14.52 -8.70 -7.98
CA HIS A 210 -14.62 -8.27 -9.37
C HIS A 210 -15.97 -7.65 -9.71
N VAL A 211 -17.07 -8.25 -9.23
CA VAL A 211 -18.42 -7.70 -9.40
C VAL A 211 -18.56 -6.36 -8.66
N ALA A 212 -18.01 -6.24 -7.45
CA ALA A 212 -18.03 -4.97 -6.72
C ALA A 212 -17.36 -3.84 -7.51
N GLU A 213 -16.21 -4.11 -8.12
CA GLU A 213 -15.52 -3.13 -8.98
C GLU A 213 -16.29 -2.82 -10.28
N LEU A 214 -16.90 -3.84 -10.90
CA LEU A 214 -17.75 -3.66 -12.09
C LEU A 214 -18.91 -2.70 -11.85
N THR A 215 -19.50 -2.69 -10.65
CA THR A 215 -20.62 -1.79 -10.32
C THR A 215 -20.24 -0.31 -10.38
N GLY A 216 -18.95 0.01 -10.26
CA GLY A 216 -18.43 1.36 -10.45
C GLY A 216 -18.49 1.87 -11.89
N GLY A 217 -18.73 1.00 -12.87
CA GLY A 217 -18.85 1.33 -14.30
C GLY A 217 -17.57 1.89 -14.94
N ARG A 218 -16.42 1.69 -14.31
CA ARG A 218 -15.14 2.28 -14.75
C ARG A 218 -14.09 1.24 -15.14
N LEU A 219 -14.40 -0.05 -15.05
CA LEU A 219 -13.48 -1.08 -15.52
C LEU A 219 -13.41 -1.10 -17.05
N SER A 220 -12.19 -1.26 -17.54
CA SER A 220 -11.94 -1.46 -18.96
C SER A 220 -12.54 -2.79 -19.44
N THR A 221 -13.20 -2.76 -20.59
CA THR A 221 -13.72 -3.93 -21.29
C THR A 221 -12.85 -4.31 -22.49
N ALA A 222 -11.64 -3.80 -22.57
CA ALA A 222 -10.70 -4.14 -23.63
C ALA A 222 -10.34 -5.62 -23.60
N ASP A 223 -10.15 -6.21 -24.78
CA ASP A 223 -9.73 -7.61 -24.92
C ASP A 223 -8.22 -7.77 -24.96
N ARG A 224 -7.48 -6.68 -25.15
CA ARG A 224 -6.01 -6.69 -25.29
C ARG A 224 -5.39 -5.91 -24.12
N SER A 225 -4.35 -6.48 -23.53
CA SER A 225 -3.66 -5.92 -22.37
C SER A 225 -3.11 -4.52 -22.63
N GLU A 226 -2.57 -4.28 -23.84
CA GLU A 226 -2.01 -2.99 -24.24
C GLU A 226 -3.04 -1.87 -24.41
N ASP A 227 -4.32 -2.19 -24.55
CA ASP A 227 -5.41 -1.23 -24.68
C ASP A 227 -6.21 -1.05 -23.38
N ALA A 228 -5.95 -1.88 -22.37
CA ALA A 228 -6.80 -2.00 -21.20
C ALA A 228 -6.65 -0.85 -20.19
N CYS A 229 -5.47 -0.25 -20.08
CA CYS A 229 -5.19 0.85 -19.16
C CYS A 229 -4.26 1.87 -19.82
N LEU A 230 -4.83 2.97 -20.28
CA LEU A 230 -4.15 4.03 -21.04
C LEU A 230 -4.30 5.38 -20.31
N PRO A 231 -3.67 5.56 -19.13
CA PRO A 231 -3.80 6.79 -18.37
C PRO A 231 -3.33 7.98 -19.21
N PHE A 232 -4.15 9.05 -19.22
CA PHE A 232 -3.93 10.28 -20.00
C PHE A 232 -3.92 10.13 -21.53
N GLY A 233 -4.17 8.93 -22.06
CA GLY A 233 -4.27 8.71 -23.50
C GLY A 233 -5.64 9.10 -24.07
N GLU A 234 -5.70 9.44 -25.36
CA GLU A 234 -6.95 9.77 -26.04
C GLU A 234 -7.94 8.59 -26.08
N ARG A 235 -7.42 7.35 -26.04
CA ARG A 235 -8.21 6.10 -26.02
C ARG A 235 -8.45 5.56 -24.60
N ALA A 236 -8.21 6.38 -23.56
CA ALA A 236 -8.44 5.95 -22.18
C ALA A 236 -9.92 5.57 -21.96
N ALA A 237 -10.18 4.32 -21.61
CA ALA A 237 -11.51 3.75 -21.48
C ALA A 237 -11.71 2.98 -20.17
N GLY A 238 -11.20 3.52 -19.08
CA GLY A 238 -11.31 2.91 -17.76
C GLY A 238 -9.98 2.44 -17.20
N HIS A 239 -10.06 1.60 -16.17
CA HIS A 239 -8.89 1.00 -15.49
C HIS A 239 -9.05 -0.51 -15.38
N VAL A 240 -7.99 -1.19 -14.96
CA VAL A 240 -7.96 -2.64 -14.74
C VAL A 240 -7.78 -2.91 -13.25
N VAL A 241 -8.53 -3.85 -12.71
CA VAL A 241 -8.33 -4.32 -11.34
C VAL A 241 -6.98 -5.01 -11.24
N ALA A 242 -6.24 -4.73 -10.18
CA ALA A 242 -4.99 -5.41 -9.90
C ALA A 242 -4.87 -5.69 -8.40
N GLU A 243 -4.18 -6.76 -8.07
CA GLU A 243 -3.69 -6.99 -6.73
C GLU A 243 -2.29 -6.41 -6.56
N GLY A 244 -1.96 -6.04 -5.34
CA GLY A 244 -0.65 -5.52 -4.99
C GLY A 244 -0.68 -4.31 -4.09
N GLY A 245 0.50 -3.75 -3.92
CA GLY A 245 0.74 -2.56 -3.11
C GLY A 245 2.20 -2.37 -2.78
N ALA A 246 2.45 -1.43 -1.87
CA ALA A 246 3.78 -1.19 -1.33
C ALA A 246 3.68 -0.83 0.15
N LEU A 247 4.67 -1.27 0.90
CA LEU A 247 4.88 -0.84 2.28
C LEU A 247 6.24 -0.15 2.41
N LEU A 248 6.29 0.79 3.33
CA LEU A 248 7.46 1.62 3.63
C LEU A 248 7.75 1.58 5.13
N MET A 249 9.01 1.61 5.50
CA MET A 249 9.43 2.02 6.84
C MET A 249 9.73 3.51 6.82
N LEU A 250 8.98 4.29 7.58
CA LEU A 250 9.27 5.69 7.85
C LEU A 250 9.90 5.82 9.23
N GLU A 251 11.05 6.47 9.31
CA GLU A 251 11.71 6.76 10.58
C GLU A 251 11.89 8.28 10.78
N ASP A 252 11.76 8.73 12.01
CA ASP A 252 12.20 10.07 12.39
C ASP A 252 13.71 10.19 12.16
N ALA A 253 14.16 11.24 11.48
CA ALA A 253 15.56 11.39 11.08
C ALA A 253 16.52 11.32 12.27
N ALA A 254 16.15 11.87 13.45
CA ALA A 254 17.00 11.79 14.64
C ALA A 254 17.12 10.34 15.13
N SER A 255 16.03 9.58 15.16
CA SER A 255 16.01 8.16 15.53
C SER A 255 16.83 7.32 14.57
N ALA A 256 16.63 7.53 13.26
CA ALA A 256 17.33 6.83 12.21
C ALA A 256 18.85 7.06 12.27
N HIS A 257 19.28 8.32 12.42
CA HIS A 257 20.70 8.64 12.55
C HIS A 257 21.31 8.08 13.85
N ALA A 258 20.56 8.08 14.96
CA ALA A 258 21.05 7.55 16.23
C ALA A 258 21.35 6.05 16.18
N ARG A 259 20.58 5.27 15.42
CA ARG A 259 20.87 3.84 15.24
C ARG A 259 22.00 3.56 14.24
N GLY A 260 22.34 4.50 13.38
CA GLY A 260 23.43 4.38 12.41
C GLY A 260 23.16 3.41 11.26
N GLY A 261 24.11 3.34 10.31
CA GLY A 261 24.07 2.34 9.23
C GLY A 261 22.96 2.49 8.20
N ILE A 262 22.20 3.60 8.21
CA ILE A 262 21.06 3.82 7.32
C ILE A 262 21.48 4.43 5.97
N ARG A 263 20.76 4.01 4.92
CA ARG A 263 20.77 4.65 3.59
C ARG A 263 19.34 4.97 3.22
N PRO A 264 18.80 6.15 3.59
CA PRO A 264 17.42 6.47 3.29
C PRO A 264 17.23 6.62 1.77
N TYR A 265 16.11 6.12 1.27
CA TYR A 265 15.66 6.30 -0.11
C TYR A 265 15.27 7.75 -0.41
N GLY A 266 14.77 8.45 0.62
CA GLY A 266 14.34 9.84 0.51
C GLY A 266 13.58 10.31 1.75
N GLU A 267 12.97 11.48 1.63
CA GLU A 267 12.16 12.12 2.67
C GLU A 267 10.73 12.31 2.19
N VAL A 268 9.76 12.02 3.05
CA VAL A 268 8.38 12.46 2.86
C VAL A 268 8.25 13.89 3.38
N ALA A 269 8.63 14.84 2.55
CA ALA A 269 8.75 16.25 2.93
C ALA A 269 7.39 16.94 3.13
N GLY A 270 6.39 16.64 2.30
CA GLY A 270 5.07 17.25 2.34
C GLY A 270 3.93 16.27 2.10
N TYR A 271 2.76 16.62 2.62
CA TYR A 271 1.52 15.88 2.39
C TYR A 271 0.31 16.80 2.46
N ALA A 272 -0.65 16.59 1.56
CA ALA A 272 -1.96 17.20 1.63
C ALA A 272 -3.03 16.28 1.04
N ALA A 273 -4.25 16.41 1.54
CA ALA A 273 -5.44 15.75 0.99
C ALA A 273 -6.57 16.78 0.82
N CYS A 274 -7.42 16.56 -0.16
CA CYS A 274 -8.62 17.37 -0.38
C CYS A 274 -9.68 16.54 -1.09
N PHE A 275 -10.95 16.95 -0.91
CA PHE A 275 -12.05 16.37 -1.69
C PHE A 275 -12.10 16.97 -3.09
N ASP A 276 -12.55 16.18 -4.05
CA ASP A 276 -12.91 16.69 -5.36
C ASP A 276 -14.12 17.64 -5.27
N PRO A 277 -14.16 18.68 -6.07
CA PRO A 277 -15.35 19.50 -6.19
C PRO A 277 -16.47 18.71 -6.86
N PRO A 278 -17.75 19.07 -6.66
CA PRO A 278 -18.85 18.45 -7.37
C PRO A 278 -18.63 18.47 -8.90
N PRO A 279 -19.03 17.41 -9.60
CA PRO A 279 -18.97 17.39 -11.07
C PRO A 279 -19.69 18.61 -11.68
N GLY A 280 -19.11 19.21 -12.71
CA GLY A 280 -19.67 20.39 -13.38
C GLY A 280 -19.49 21.72 -12.64
N SER A 281 -18.79 21.75 -11.49
CA SER A 281 -18.59 22.99 -10.71
C SER A 281 -17.64 24.02 -11.35
N GLY A 282 -16.89 23.64 -12.39
CA GLY A 282 -15.84 24.47 -13.00
C GLY A 282 -14.61 24.70 -12.11
N ARG A 283 -14.55 24.08 -10.93
CA ARG A 283 -13.42 24.19 -9.99
C ARG A 283 -12.28 23.23 -10.39
N PRO A 284 -11.01 23.56 -10.12
CA PRO A 284 -9.88 22.65 -10.30
C PRO A 284 -10.08 21.33 -9.54
N THR A 285 -9.68 20.24 -10.15
CA THR A 285 -9.73 18.89 -9.56
C THR A 285 -8.91 18.77 -8.28
N GLY A 286 -9.27 17.85 -7.41
CA GLY A 286 -8.61 17.56 -6.13
C GLY A 286 -7.11 17.31 -6.26
N PRO A 287 -6.63 16.45 -7.17
CA PRO A 287 -5.20 16.13 -7.29
C PRO A 287 -4.30 17.35 -7.49
N ALA A 288 -4.69 18.30 -8.35
CA ALA A 288 -3.92 19.53 -8.59
C ALA A 288 -3.84 20.42 -7.33
N ARG A 289 -4.93 20.49 -6.56
CA ARG A 289 -4.96 21.24 -5.29
C ARG A 289 -4.12 20.55 -4.22
N ALA A 290 -4.27 19.24 -4.09
CA ALA A 290 -3.49 18.43 -3.14
C ALA A 290 -1.99 18.53 -3.43
N ALA A 291 -1.58 18.42 -4.70
CA ALA A 291 -0.18 18.54 -5.10
C ALA A 291 0.42 19.91 -4.71
N ARG A 292 -0.27 21.02 -5.04
CA ARG A 292 0.20 22.37 -4.64
C ARG A 292 0.29 22.52 -3.12
N ALA A 293 -0.70 22.01 -2.37
CA ALA A 293 -0.69 22.09 -0.93
C ALA A 293 0.40 21.22 -0.30
N ALA A 294 0.71 20.05 -0.87
CA ALA A 294 1.82 19.19 -0.43
C ALA A 294 3.18 19.83 -0.71
N LEU A 295 3.36 20.48 -1.87
CA LEU A 295 4.57 21.27 -2.16
C LEU A 295 4.74 22.43 -1.17
N ALA A 296 3.66 23.16 -0.87
CA ALA A 296 3.68 24.22 0.13
C ALA A 296 4.00 23.70 1.55
N ASP A 297 3.45 22.52 1.95
CA ASP A 297 3.80 21.87 3.23
C ASP A 297 5.26 21.44 3.27
N ALA A 298 5.83 21.06 2.13
CA ALA A 298 7.26 20.73 1.99
C ALA A 298 8.18 21.99 1.97
N GLY A 299 7.62 23.15 1.67
CA GLY A 299 8.40 24.38 1.48
C GLY A 299 9.20 24.38 0.17
N VAL A 300 8.69 23.72 -0.87
CA VAL A 300 9.32 23.65 -2.20
C VAL A 300 8.39 24.20 -3.27
N GLU A 301 8.97 24.86 -4.28
CA GLU A 301 8.25 25.33 -5.43
C GLU A 301 8.32 24.31 -6.57
N PRO A 302 7.29 24.23 -7.43
CA PRO A 302 7.35 23.42 -8.65
C PRO A 302 8.51 23.91 -9.55
N ALA A 303 9.23 22.97 -10.16
CA ALA A 303 10.30 23.28 -11.11
C ALA A 303 9.72 23.82 -12.42
#